data_92f35ba19233614a907dde016cc9af5b
#
_entry.id   92f35ba19233614a907dde016cc9af5b
#
_cell.length_a   1.000
_cell.length_b   1.000
_cell.length_c   1.000
_cell.angle_alpha   90.00
_cell.angle_beta   90.00
_cell.angle_gamma   90.00
#
_symmetry.space_group_name_H-M   'P 1'
#
loop_
_entity.id
_entity.type
_entity.pdbx_description
1 polymer ?
#
loop_
_entity_poly.entity_id
_entity_poly.type
_entity_poly.pdbx_seq_one_letter_code
_entity_poly.pdbx_strand_id
1 'polypeptide(L)'
;MGNPQHSMFTDTAVYYLHWEDQPGGMEIALIPNDLSAPVPKDPYYRRKAIEVLHESSFKRGVSFGSDQKFPLFDAAQGFSSALFRTRDFSLNFPAFYTSGPDAMVRVRLTGFGDDNTAHRANFYVDGISKGTELFAGYKVRTKELVIPNFEVQTSMSLRIAGEASPEDRLAV
;
A
#
# COMPACT_ATOMS: atom_id res chain seq x y z
N MET A 1 4.38 -7.48 7.37
CA MET A 1 4.15 -8.70 6.57
C MET A 1 4.99 -8.56 5.32
N GLY A 2 6.00 -9.42 5.15
CA GLY A 2 6.76 -9.45 3.90
C GLY A 2 5.80 -9.73 2.74
N ASN A 3 6.11 -9.23 1.56
CA ASN A 3 5.39 -9.60 0.36
C ASN A 3 5.50 -11.14 0.21
N PRO A 4 4.40 -11.91 0.20
CA PRO A 4 4.45 -13.37 0.12
C PRO A 4 5.08 -13.89 -1.17
N GLN A 5 5.32 -13.00 -2.15
CA GLN A 5 5.92 -13.33 -3.45
C GLN A 5 7.41 -13.00 -3.52
N HIS A 6 8.00 -12.40 -2.48
CA HIS A 6 9.42 -12.07 -2.45
C HIS A 6 10.14 -12.80 -1.32
N SER A 7 11.21 -13.50 -1.67
CA SER A 7 12.14 -14.08 -0.72
C SER A 7 13.06 -13.00 -0.14
N MET A 8 13.45 -13.12 1.14
CA MET A 8 14.48 -12.26 1.75
C MET A 8 15.88 -12.43 1.11
N PHE A 9 16.09 -13.53 0.39
CA PHE A 9 17.39 -13.91 -0.15
C PHE A 9 17.49 -13.79 -1.66
N THR A 10 16.37 -13.62 -2.34
CA THR A 10 16.31 -13.45 -3.79
C THR A 10 15.08 -12.65 -4.19
N ASP A 11 15.22 -11.79 -5.17
CA ASP A 11 14.15 -11.07 -5.85
C ASP A 11 13.57 -11.87 -7.03
N THR A 12 14.08 -13.08 -7.24
CA THR A 12 13.67 -13.94 -8.35
C THR A 12 12.66 -14.96 -7.87
N ALA A 13 11.45 -14.94 -8.45
CA ALA A 13 10.46 -15.99 -8.31
C ALA A 13 10.72 -17.08 -9.37
N VAL A 14 10.86 -18.30 -8.92
CA VAL A 14 11.09 -19.44 -9.82
C VAL A 14 9.79 -20.23 -9.95
N TYR A 15 9.33 -20.40 -11.17
CA TYR A 15 8.18 -21.21 -11.50
C TYR A 15 8.65 -22.44 -12.28
N TYR A 16 8.16 -23.60 -11.90
CA TYR A 16 8.43 -24.85 -12.61
C TYR A 16 7.23 -25.20 -13.47
N LEU A 17 7.46 -25.33 -14.79
CA LEU A 17 6.50 -25.91 -15.69
C LEU A 17 6.80 -27.41 -15.81
N HIS A 18 5.88 -28.25 -15.40
CA HIS A 18 5.99 -29.67 -15.56
C HIS A 18 5.12 -30.13 -16.72
N TRP A 19 5.69 -30.93 -17.59
CA TRP A 19 5.00 -31.51 -18.73
C TRP A 19 4.85 -33.01 -18.53
N GLU A 20 3.64 -33.51 -18.55
CA GLU A 20 3.36 -34.93 -18.44
C GLU A 20 2.68 -35.44 -19.72
N ASP A 21 3.16 -36.55 -20.24
CA ASP A 21 2.59 -37.20 -21.42
C ASP A 21 1.32 -38.05 -21.09
N GLN A 22 0.93 -38.08 -19.83
CA GLN A 22 -0.25 -38.78 -19.34
C GLN A 22 -1.44 -37.82 -19.15
N PRO A 23 -2.64 -38.17 -19.60
CA PRO A 23 -3.84 -37.38 -19.38
C PRO A 23 -4.27 -37.46 -17.91
N GLY A 24 -3.67 -36.62 -17.06
CA GLY A 24 -3.94 -36.54 -15.62
C GLY A 24 -3.88 -35.14 -15.09
N GLY A 25 -3.60 -34.15 -15.93
CA GLY A 25 -3.64 -32.74 -15.58
C GLY A 25 -5.04 -32.29 -15.20
N MET A 26 -5.15 -31.30 -14.31
CA MET A 26 -6.44 -30.65 -14.05
C MET A 26 -6.95 -30.02 -15.35
N GLU A 27 -7.94 -30.62 -15.96
CA GLU A 27 -8.67 -29.97 -17.04
C GLU A 27 -9.53 -28.85 -16.47
N ILE A 28 -9.39 -27.65 -17.04
CA ILE A 28 -10.35 -26.58 -16.76
C ILE A 28 -11.68 -27.00 -17.37
N ALA A 29 -12.61 -27.43 -16.51
CA ALA A 29 -13.95 -27.74 -16.94
C ALA A 29 -14.58 -26.53 -17.62
N LEU A 30 -14.99 -26.69 -18.87
CA LEU A 30 -15.79 -25.69 -19.58
C LEU A 30 -17.17 -25.65 -18.90
N ILE A 31 -17.38 -24.68 -18.04
CA ILE A 31 -18.70 -24.42 -17.47
C ILE A 31 -19.46 -23.58 -18.51
N PRO A 32 -20.51 -24.13 -19.14
CA PRO A 32 -21.32 -23.36 -20.06
C PRO A 32 -21.91 -22.16 -19.29
N ASN A 33 -21.73 -20.99 -19.86
CA ASN A 33 -22.32 -19.78 -19.30
C ASN A 33 -23.84 -19.84 -19.57
N ASP A 34 -24.61 -20.13 -18.54
CA ASP A 34 -26.07 -20.11 -18.62
C ASP A 34 -26.57 -18.64 -18.54
N LEU A 35 -26.89 -18.09 -19.69
CA LEU A 35 -27.42 -16.74 -19.84
C LEU A 35 -28.96 -16.70 -19.73
N SER A 36 -29.62 -17.81 -19.39
CA SER A 36 -31.06 -17.89 -19.33
C SER A 36 -31.70 -17.19 -18.13
N ALA A 37 -30.94 -16.99 -17.05
CA ALA A 37 -31.40 -16.23 -15.90
C ALA A 37 -31.01 -14.75 -16.06
N PRO A 38 -31.94 -13.81 -15.87
CA PRO A 38 -31.60 -12.39 -15.84
C PRO A 38 -30.74 -12.12 -14.61
N VAL A 39 -29.42 -12.09 -14.83
CA VAL A 39 -28.50 -11.66 -13.78
C VAL A 39 -28.77 -10.17 -13.51
N PRO A 40 -29.10 -9.77 -12.28
CA PRO A 40 -29.23 -8.37 -11.97
C PRO A 40 -27.93 -7.65 -12.32
N LYS A 41 -28.03 -6.62 -13.15
CA LYS A 41 -26.85 -5.85 -13.55
C LYS A 41 -26.36 -5.09 -12.32
N ASP A 42 -25.09 -5.26 -11.99
CA ASP A 42 -24.45 -4.40 -11.01
C ASP A 42 -24.58 -2.93 -11.46
N PRO A 43 -24.85 -2.00 -10.54
CA PRO A 43 -24.94 -0.58 -10.87
C PRO A 43 -23.63 -0.03 -11.42
N TYR A 44 -22.50 -0.72 -11.14
CA TYR A 44 -21.18 -0.46 -11.67
C TYR A 44 -20.48 -1.80 -11.91
N TYR A 45 -19.88 -1.94 -13.06
CA TYR A 45 -19.30 -3.21 -13.54
C TYR A 45 -17.77 -3.24 -13.50
N ARG A 46 -17.13 -2.26 -12.85
CA ARG A 46 -15.68 -2.20 -12.80
C ARG A 46 -15.18 -1.61 -11.48
N ARG A 47 -14.39 -2.39 -10.76
CA ARG A 47 -13.52 -1.89 -9.70
C ARG A 47 -12.12 -1.68 -10.29
N LYS A 48 -11.56 -0.48 -10.15
CA LYS A 48 -10.18 -0.18 -10.49
C LYS A 48 -9.37 -0.02 -9.20
N ALA A 49 -8.28 -0.77 -9.10
CA ALA A 49 -7.26 -0.53 -8.09
C ALA A 49 -6.03 0.05 -8.80
N ILE A 50 -5.41 1.05 -8.17
CA ILE A 50 -4.14 1.63 -8.60
C ILE A 50 -3.19 1.45 -7.43
N GLU A 51 -2.05 0.82 -7.70
CA GLU A 51 -0.98 0.66 -6.73
C GLU A 51 0.19 1.54 -7.13
N VAL A 52 0.72 2.29 -6.18
CA VAL A 52 1.91 3.11 -6.36
C VAL A 52 2.98 2.59 -5.41
N LEU A 53 4.05 2.05 -5.97
CA LEU A 53 5.20 1.57 -5.23
C LEU A 53 6.33 2.60 -5.32
N HIS A 54 6.96 2.84 -4.18
CA HIS A 54 8.11 3.72 -4.09
C HIS A 54 9.38 2.90 -3.87
N GLU A 55 10.33 3.06 -4.79
CA GLU A 55 11.60 2.32 -4.79
C GLU A 55 12.82 3.24 -4.68
N SER A 56 12.60 4.50 -4.33
CA SER A 56 13.67 5.50 -4.34
C SER A 56 14.67 5.36 -3.20
N SER A 57 14.33 4.62 -2.14
CA SER A 57 15.17 4.45 -0.98
C SER A 57 14.97 3.08 -0.33
N PHE A 58 16.06 2.36 -0.08
CA PHE A 58 16.01 1.10 0.66
C PHE A 58 16.30 1.35 2.14
N LYS A 59 15.39 0.91 3.01
CA LYS A 59 15.51 0.98 4.47
C LYS A 59 16.05 -0.33 5.00
N ARG A 60 17.20 -0.28 5.66
CA ARG A 60 17.95 -1.47 6.14
C ARG A 60 17.62 -1.88 7.58
N GLY A 61 16.65 -1.23 8.22
CA GLY A 61 16.33 -1.45 9.63
C GLY A 61 16.90 -0.37 10.55
N VAL A 62 16.67 -0.55 11.83
CA VAL A 62 17.12 0.37 12.89
C VAL A 62 18.63 0.26 13.07
N SER A 63 19.31 1.40 13.14
CA SER A 63 20.71 1.47 13.53
C SER A 63 20.81 1.87 15.00
N PHE A 64 21.52 1.08 15.79
CA PHE A 64 21.92 1.48 17.15
C PHE A 64 23.34 2.04 17.11
N GLY A 65 23.47 3.33 17.44
CA GLY A 65 24.74 4.03 17.28
C GLY A 65 25.15 4.19 15.81
N SER A 66 26.38 4.66 15.57
CA SER A 66 26.85 4.97 14.22
C SER A 66 27.07 3.75 13.33
N ASP A 67 27.31 2.56 13.89
CA ASP A 67 27.83 1.44 13.12
C ASP A 67 27.21 0.06 13.39
N GLN A 68 26.35 -0.07 14.41
CA GLN A 68 25.72 -1.36 14.72
C GLN A 68 24.34 -1.46 14.09
N LYS A 69 24.19 -2.36 13.13
CA LYS A 69 22.92 -2.77 12.57
C LYS A 69 22.51 -4.09 13.19
N PHE A 70 21.30 -4.17 13.69
CA PHE A 70 20.78 -5.47 14.12
C PHE A 70 20.55 -6.36 12.90
N PRO A 71 21.08 -7.58 12.89
CA PRO A 71 20.88 -8.53 11.80
C PRO A 71 19.46 -9.14 11.79
N LEU A 72 18.58 -8.68 12.67
CA LEU A 72 17.22 -9.16 12.75
C LEU A 72 16.36 -8.53 11.64
N PHE A 73 15.51 -9.36 11.05
CA PHE A 73 14.51 -8.90 10.10
C PHE A 73 13.59 -7.88 10.76
N ASP A 74 13.56 -6.67 10.22
CA ASP A 74 12.67 -5.62 10.65
C ASP A 74 11.48 -5.54 9.69
N ALA A 75 10.27 -5.49 10.24
CA ALA A 75 9.04 -5.43 9.44
C ALA A 75 8.96 -4.18 8.54
N ALA A 76 9.72 -3.14 8.89
CA ALA A 76 9.82 -1.91 8.10
C ALA A 76 10.97 -1.91 7.09
N GLN A 77 11.79 -2.97 7.06
CA GLN A 77 12.86 -3.11 6.07
C GLN A 77 12.27 -3.26 4.67
N GLY A 78 12.85 -2.57 3.70
CA GLY A 78 12.43 -2.66 2.30
C GLY A 78 12.55 -1.34 1.55
N PHE A 79 12.03 -1.35 0.34
CA PHE A 79 11.96 -0.17 -0.50
C PHE A 79 10.83 0.76 -0.04
N SER A 80 11.09 2.05 -0.14
CA SER A 80 10.15 3.11 0.21
C SER A 80 10.46 4.39 -0.53
N SER A 81 9.66 5.40 -0.34
CA SER A 81 10.02 6.77 -0.71
C SER A 81 11.23 7.27 0.09
N ALA A 82 11.89 8.33 -0.36
CA ALA A 82 12.80 9.08 0.49
C ALA A 82 12.06 9.56 1.75
N LEU A 83 12.82 9.70 2.85
CA LEU A 83 12.28 10.23 4.09
C LEU A 83 11.74 11.65 3.90
N PHE A 84 10.60 11.92 4.50
CA PHE A 84 9.98 13.24 4.46
C PHE A 84 9.36 13.58 5.83
N ARG A 85 9.20 14.86 6.10
CA ARG A 85 8.34 15.35 7.18
C ARG A 85 6.93 15.60 6.65
N THR A 86 6.84 16.27 5.52
CA THR A 86 5.57 16.52 4.84
C THR A 86 5.75 16.25 3.35
N ARG A 87 4.79 15.54 2.77
CA ARG A 87 4.81 15.22 1.35
C ARG A 87 3.40 15.11 0.79
N ASP A 88 3.25 15.61 -0.42
CA ASP A 88 2.03 15.47 -1.22
C ASP A 88 2.20 14.34 -2.24
N PHE A 89 1.15 13.54 -2.40
CA PHE A 89 1.04 12.45 -3.37
C PHE A 89 -0.17 12.71 -4.25
N SER A 90 -0.02 12.51 -5.54
CA SER A 90 -1.15 12.64 -6.48
C SER A 90 -2.00 11.36 -6.44
N LEU A 91 -3.30 11.53 -6.26
CA LEU A 91 -4.31 10.50 -6.40
C LEU A 91 -5.07 10.74 -7.71
N ASN A 92 -5.07 9.75 -8.59
CA ASN A 92 -5.75 9.84 -9.88
C ASN A 92 -6.87 8.81 -9.95
N PHE A 93 -8.10 9.26 -10.11
CA PHE A 93 -9.30 8.44 -10.25
C PHE A 93 -9.91 8.61 -11.65
N PRO A 94 -9.24 8.10 -12.70
CA PRO A 94 -9.78 8.26 -14.04
C PRO A 94 -11.09 7.47 -14.19
N ALA A 95 -12.11 8.13 -14.69
CA ALA A 95 -13.41 7.52 -14.98
C ALA A 95 -14.08 6.88 -13.75
N PHE A 96 -14.07 7.56 -12.60
CA PHE A 96 -14.86 7.11 -11.45
C PHE A 96 -16.36 7.27 -11.71
N TYR A 97 -17.15 6.42 -11.07
CA TYR A 97 -18.61 6.46 -11.16
C TYR A 97 -19.19 7.36 -10.08
N THR A 98 -19.81 8.46 -10.46
CA THR A 98 -20.28 9.52 -9.54
C THR A 98 -21.41 9.11 -8.59
N SER A 99 -22.08 7.99 -8.85
CA SER A 99 -23.08 7.38 -7.96
C SER A 99 -22.60 6.05 -7.38
N GLY A 100 -21.29 5.81 -7.40
CA GLY A 100 -20.65 4.60 -6.91
C GLY A 100 -20.42 4.64 -5.40
N PRO A 101 -19.79 3.60 -4.87
CA PRO A 101 -19.34 3.58 -3.47
C PRO A 101 -18.18 4.55 -3.26
N ASP A 102 -17.89 4.80 -1.99
CA ASP A 102 -16.76 5.61 -1.57
C ASP A 102 -15.44 5.04 -2.09
N ALA A 103 -14.50 5.92 -2.39
CA ALA A 103 -13.15 5.52 -2.74
C ALA A 103 -12.35 5.21 -1.48
N MET A 104 -11.46 4.22 -1.56
CA MET A 104 -10.56 3.84 -0.48
C MET A 104 -9.12 4.06 -0.90
N VAL A 105 -8.38 4.77 -0.07
CA VAL A 105 -6.92 4.93 -0.21
C VAL A 105 -6.26 4.20 0.94
N ARG A 106 -5.42 3.21 0.63
CA ARG A 106 -4.62 2.50 1.62
C ARG A 106 -3.19 3.00 1.53
N VAL A 107 -2.71 3.55 2.65
CA VAL A 107 -1.34 4.04 2.78
C VAL A 107 -0.58 3.11 3.69
N ARG A 108 0.55 2.59 3.21
CA ARG A 108 1.52 1.86 4.02
C ARG A 108 2.70 2.78 4.28
N LEU A 109 2.97 3.07 5.55
CA LEU A 109 4.03 4.00 5.94
C LEU A 109 4.89 3.44 7.07
N THR A 110 6.06 3.99 7.21
CA THR A 110 6.98 3.73 8.31
C THR A 110 7.54 5.03 8.86
N GLY A 111 7.86 5.05 10.16
CA GLY A 111 8.63 6.11 10.79
C GLY A 111 10.13 5.81 10.74
N PHE A 112 10.95 6.79 10.96
CA PHE A 112 12.39 6.65 11.06
C PHE A 112 12.88 7.13 12.43
N GLY A 113 13.57 6.24 13.14
CA GLY A 113 14.10 6.51 14.47
C GLY A 113 14.32 5.23 15.26
N ASP A 114 14.66 5.38 16.52
CA ASP A 114 14.76 4.26 17.46
C ASP A 114 13.36 3.83 17.97
N ASP A 115 13.31 2.78 18.77
CA ASP A 115 12.04 2.23 19.27
C ASP A 115 11.20 3.21 20.09
N ASN A 116 11.78 4.25 20.62
CA ASN A 116 11.13 5.28 21.44
C ASN A 116 10.77 6.53 20.65
N THR A 117 11.25 6.66 19.41
CA THR A 117 10.92 7.81 18.56
C THR A 117 9.43 7.82 18.26
N ALA A 118 8.74 8.83 18.78
CA ALA A 118 7.31 8.99 18.53
C ALA A 118 7.06 9.55 17.13
N HIS A 119 6.06 8.99 16.45
CA HIS A 119 5.59 9.45 15.16
C HIS A 119 4.11 9.79 15.22
N ARG A 120 3.75 10.87 14.54
CA ARG A 120 2.38 11.30 14.34
C ARG A 120 2.16 11.64 12.88
N ALA A 121 1.54 10.76 12.15
CA ALA A 121 1.22 10.96 10.74
C ALA A 121 -0.21 11.47 10.60
N ASN A 122 -0.37 12.71 10.14
CA ASN A 122 -1.66 13.29 9.79
C ASN A 122 -1.90 13.18 8.29
N PHE A 123 -3.12 12.84 7.92
CA PHE A 123 -3.53 12.61 6.55
C PHE A 123 -4.57 13.63 6.13
N TYR A 124 -4.35 14.27 4.98
CA TYR A 124 -5.26 15.25 4.40
C TYR A 124 -5.49 14.89 2.92
N VAL A 125 -6.74 14.94 2.50
CA VAL A 125 -7.09 14.83 1.09
C VAL A 125 -7.67 16.15 0.65
N ASP A 126 -7.05 16.79 -0.34
CA ASP A 126 -7.35 18.16 -0.78
C ASP A 126 -7.51 19.16 0.37
N GLY A 127 -6.63 19.05 1.39
CA GLY A 127 -6.63 19.88 2.58
C GLY A 127 -7.62 19.46 3.68
N ILE A 128 -8.52 18.52 3.41
CA ILE A 128 -9.49 18.01 4.39
C ILE A 128 -8.82 16.88 5.21
N SER A 129 -8.84 17.00 6.53
CA SER A 129 -8.29 15.96 7.42
C SER A 129 -9.06 14.65 7.28
N LYS A 130 -8.32 13.58 7.07
CA LYS A 130 -8.83 12.18 6.98
C LYS A 130 -8.34 11.30 8.14
N GLY A 131 -7.72 11.91 9.13
CA GLY A 131 -7.33 11.25 10.37
C GLY A 131 -5.85 11.24 10.63
N THR A 132 -5.50 10.60 11.73
CA THR A 132 -4.14 10.55 12.27
C THR A 132 -3.75 9.10 12.56
N GLU A 133 -2.48 8.78 12.45
CA GLU A 133 -1.88 7.55 12.92
C GLU A 133 -0.76 7.87 13.91
N LEU A 134 -0.82 7.24 15.09
CA LEU A 134 0.19 7.41 16.16
C LEU A 134 0.93 6.09 16.33
N PHE A 135 2.25 6.14 16.34
CA PHE A 135 3.09 4.97 16.57
C PHE A 135 4.48 5.39 17.07
N ALA A 136 5.28 4.44 17.48
CA ALA A 136 6.65 4.68 17.87
C ALA A 136 7.59 3.71 17.15
N GLY A 137 8.79 4.18 16.90
CA GLY A 137 9.88 3.42 16.34
C GLY A 137 9.74 3.08 14.86
N TYR A 138 10.66 2.27 14.40
CA TYR A 138 10.75 1.83 13.01
C TYR A 138 9.75 0.70 12.72
N LYS A 139 8.47 1.06 12.60
CA LYS A 139 7.37 0.11 12.41
C LYS A 139 6.54 0.46 11.19
N VAL A 140 6.09 -0.57 10.49
CA VAL A 140 5.13 -0.39 9.40
C VAL A 140 3.74 -0.19 9.98
N ARG A 141 3.06 0.81 9.45
CA ARG A 141 1.64 1.08 9.70
C ARG A 141 0.89 1.12 8.38
N THR A 142 -0.32 0.64 8.42
CA THR A 142 -1.25 0.72 7.28
C THR A 142 -2.45 1.52 7.72
N LYS A 143 -2.72 2.60 7.02
CA LYS A 143 -3.88 3.46 7.22
C LYS A 143 -4.81 3.37 6.03
N GLU A 144 -6.09 3.15 6.30
CA GLU A 144 -7.13 3.24 5.30
C GLU A 144 -7.87 4.57 5.45
N LEU A 145 -7.99 5.27 4.35
CA LEU A 145 -8.68 6.55 4.24
C LEU A 145 -9.86 6.35 3.32
N VAL A 146 -11.05 6.66 3.82
CA VAL A 146 -12.27 6.64 3.02
C VAL A 146 -12.52 8.05 2.48
N ILE A 147 -12.72 8.14 1.18
CA ILE A 147 -13.09 9.38 0.49
C ILE A 147 -14.52 9.19 0.01
N PRO A 148 -15.50 9.92 0.60
CA PRO A 148 -16.88 9.84 0.16
C PRO A 148 -16.99 10.08 -1.35
N ASN A 149 -17.83 9.31 -2.02
CA ASN A 149 -17.93 9.37 -3.49
C ASN A 149 -18.18 10.79 -4.01
N PHE A 150 -18.99 11.58 -3.31
CA PHE A 150 -19.28 12.96 -3.69
C PHE A 150 -18.09 13.92 -3.58
N GLU A 151 -17.03 13.53 -2.84
CA GLU A 151 -15.78 14.30 -2.75
C GLU A 151 -14.77 13.87 -3.81
N VAL A 152 -14.96 12.69 -4.44
CA VAL A 152 -13.98 12.15 -5.39
C VAL A 152 -13.92 13.02 -6.64
N GLN A 153 -12.69 13.38 -7.01
CA GLN A 153 -12.37 14.11 -8.24
C GLN A 153 -11.39 13.30 -9.08
N THR A 154 -11.30 13.61 -10.36
CA THR A 154 -10.37 12.93 -11.29
C THR A 154 -8.93 12.97 -10.82
N SER A 155 -8.53 14.09 -10.20
CA SER A 155 -7.21 14.28 -9.61
C SER A 155 -7.36 14.94 -8.26
N MET A 156 -6.74 14.35 -7.24
CA MET A 156 -6.76 14.83 -5.86
C MET A 156 -5.35 14.78 -5.28
N SER A 157 -5.09 15.47 -4.19
CA SER A 157 -3.83 15.46 -3.47
C SER A 157 -3.99 14.80 -2.12
N LEU A 158 -3.16 13.79 -1.83
CA LEU A 158 -2.99 13.23 -0.50
C LEU A 158 -1.75 13.84 0.15
N ARG A 159 -1.92 14.65 1.19
CA ARG A 159 -0.83 15.14 2.03
C ARG A 159 -0.66 14.25 3.25
N ILE A 160 0.58 13.86 3.51
CA ILE A 160 0.98 13.16 4.73
C ILE A 160 1.99 14.04 5.46
N ALA A 161 1.70 14.39 6.72
CA ALA A 161 2.51 15.26 7.53
C ALA A 161 2.91 14.59 8.85
N GLY A 162 4.23 14.50 9.12
CA GLY A 162 4.80 14.09 10.40
C GLY A 162 4.81 15.24 11.38
N GLU A 163 4.12 15.10 12.49
CA GLU A 163 3.89 16.19 13.44
C GLU A 163 4.20 15.82 14.90
N ALA A 164 4.83 14.68 15.18
CA ALA A 164 5.24 14.33 16.55
C ALA A 164 6.33 15.29 17.06
N SER A 165 7.24 15.70 16.19
CA SER A 165 8.33 16.64 16.48
C SER A 165 8.80 17.33 15.20
N PRO A 166 9.65 18.38 15.29
CA PRO A 166 10.30 18.96 14.11
C PRO A 166 11.14 17.94 13.31
N GLU A 167 11.65 16.92 13.99
CA GLU A 167 12.48 15.86 13.41
C GLU A 167 11.70 14.61 13.00
N ASP A 168 10.38 14.64 13.09
CA ASP A 168 9.55 13.52 12.65
C ASP A 168 9.76 13.23 11.16
N ARG A 169 10.19 12.02 10.85
CA ARG A 169 10.49 11.56 9.49
C ARG A 169 9.72 10.30 9.19
N LEU A 170 9.02 10.34 8.08
CA LEU A 170 8.18 9.27 7.57
C LEU A 170 8.66 8.82 6.19
N ALA A 171 8.29 7.60 5.79
CA ALA A 171 8.39 7.08 4.43
C ALA A 171 7.14 6.27 4.06
N VAL A 172 6.81 6.22 2.78
CA VAL A 172 5.70 5.46 2.20
C VAL A 172 6.22 4.46 1.19
#